data_e66d12456bd09bf9571b5bcebd543687
#
_entry.id   e66d12456bd09bf9571b5bcebd543687
#
_cell.length_a   1.000
_cell.length_b   1.000
_cell.length_c   1.000
_cell.angle_alpha   90.00
_cell.angle_beta   90.00
_cell.angle_gamma   90.00
#
_symmetry.space_group_name_H-M   'P 1'
#
loop_
_entity.id
_entity.type
_entity.pdbx_description
1 polymer ?
#
loop_
_entity_poly.entity_id
_entity_poly.type
_entity_poly.pdbx_seq_one_letter_code
_entity_poly.pdbx_strand_id
1 'polypeptide(L)'
;MKIVEENIKKTTLPSQFADLLGLQYTATVSKEHKKGEGQFFTPREISSFMGNIASEPKSKNITILDPGCGTAILTCSLIEKLIEFNLESIELTAYETDYKLFAYTEQSLQNLKEWLTDKGIKFRYTLIASDFIEDMAVALEKHKETFDYIISNPPYFKLSKDDKRVKLLQNLVKGQPNIYSFFMAVSVNLLKADGELIFITFLSML
;
A
#
# COMPACT_ATOMS: atom_id res chain seq x y z
N MET A 1 -17.69 -16.68 20.24
CA MET A 1 -17.23 -16.13 18.96
C MET A 1 -16.44 -14.85 19.16
N LYS A 2 -17.01 -13.74 19.67
CA LYS A 2 -16.26 -12.48 19.92
C LYS A 2 -14.96 -12.61 20.75
N ILE A 3 -14.95 -13.40 21.82
CA ILE A 3 -13.77 -13.61 22.69
C ILE A 3 -12.64 -14.37 21.95
N VAL A 4 -12.98 -15.26 21.04
CA VAL A 4 -12.00 -16.01 20.22
C VAL A 4 -11.41 -15.08 19.14
N GLU A 5 -12.25 -14.22 18.54
CA GLU A 5 -11.81 -13.19 17.59
C GLU A 5 -10.91 -12.13 18.25
N GLU A 6 -11.22 -11.69 19.47
CA GLU A 6 -10.37 -10.77 20.26
C GLU A 6 -9.03 -11.40 20.66
N ASN A 7 -9.03 -12.69 21.02
CA ASN A 7 -7.79 -13.41 21.35
C ASN A 7 -6.90 -13.67 20.12
N ILE A 8 -7.48 -13.94 18.97
CA ILE A 8 -6.74 -14.09 17.69
C ILE A 8 -6.10 -12.74 17.33
N LYS A 9 -6.80 -11.62 17.47
CA LYS A 9 -6.25 -10.27 17.21
C LYS A 9 -5.02 -9.93 18.06
N LYS A 10 -4.98 -10.36 19.32
CA LYS A 10 -3.88 -10.03 20.25
C LYS A 10 -2.60 -10.84 20.07
N THR A 11 -2.70 -12.01 19.44
CA THR A 11 -1.55 -12.94 19.30
C THR A 11 -0.95 -12.99 17.90
N THR A 12 -1.61 -12.38 16.92
CA THR A 12 -1.22 -12.43 15.51
C THR A 12 -0.52 -11.11 15.10
N LEU A 13 0.50 -11.22 14.25
CA LEU A 13 1.10 -10.04 13.63
C LEU A 13 0.08 -9.32 12.73
N PRO A 14 0.15 -7.98 12.59
CA PRO A 14 -0.75 -7.22 11.73
C PRO A 14 -0.82 -7.74 10.28
N SER A 15 0.32 -8.14 9.70
CA SER A 15 0.36 -8.74 8.35
C SER A 15 -0.41 -10.06 8.25
N GLN A 16 -0.39 -10.88 9.31
CA GLN A 16 -1.17 -12.13 9.37
C GLN A 16 -2.67 -11.84 9.45
N PHE A 17 -3.05 -10.81 10.19
CA PHE A 17 -4.45 -10.40 10.27
C PHE A 17 -4.94 -9.82 8.93
N ALA A 18 -4.13 -9.00 8.26
CA ALA A 18 -4.41 -8.47 6.94
C ALA A 18 -4.56 -9.58 5.88
N ASP A 19 -3.74 -10.63 5.94
CA ASP A 19 -3.84 -11.80 5.07
C ASP A 19 -5.17 -12.55 5.27
N LEU A 20 -5.55 -12.80 6.53
CA LEU A 20 -6.85 -13.42 6.86
C LEU A 20 -8.03 -12.60 6.31
N LEU A 21 -7.98 -11.28 6.41
CA LEU A 21 -8.99 -10.39 5.84
C LEU A 21 -9.02 -10.47 4.31
N GLY A 22 -7.87 -10.59 3.66
CA GLY A 22 -7.76 -10.82 2.22
C GLY A 22 -8.40 -12.13 1.76
N LEU A 23 -8.20 -13.20 2.51
CA LEU A 23 -8.85 -14.49 2.27
C LEU A 23 -10.38 -14.39 2.43
N GLN A 24 -10.86 -13.73 3.50
CA GLN A 24 -12.28 -13.51 3.72
C GLN A 24 -12.92 -12.69 2.59
N TYR A 25 -12.32 -11.55 2.22
CA TYR A 25 -12.77 -10.76 1.08
C TYR A 25 -12.82 -11.59 -0.21
N THR A 26 -11.74 -12.34 -0.49
CA THR A 26 -11.63 -13.18 -1.70
C THR A 26 -12.76 -14.21 -1.80
N ALA A 27 -13.26 -14.72 -0.69
CA ALA A 27 -14.39 -15.65 -0.63
C ALA A 27 -15.75 -14.97 -0.91
N THR A 28 -15.85 -13.64 -0.80
CA THR A 28 -17.11 -12.88 -0.98
C THR A 28 -17.28 -12.30 -2.38
N VAL A 29 -16.22 -12.23 -3.18
CA VAL A 29 -16.24 -11.59 -4.51
C VAL A 29 -16.00 -12.56 -5.65
N SER A 30 -16.58 -12.27 -6.82
CA SER A 30 -16.39 -13.11 -8.01
C SER A 30 -14.99 -12.94 -8.63
N LYS A 31 -14.59 -13.93 -9.44
CA LYS A 31 -13.33 -13.85 -10.20
C LYS A 31 -13.36 -12.70 -11.23
N GLU A 32 -14.51 -12.43 -11.80
CA GLU A 32 -14.74 -11.35 -12.75
C GLU A 32 -14.52 -9.99 -12.10
N HIS A 33 -15.03 -9.79 -10.87
CA HIS A 33 -14.82 -8.56 -10.10
C HIS A 33 -13.31 -8.33 -9.86
N LYS A 34 -12.60 -9.32 -9.32
CA LYS A 34 -11.14 -9.22 -9.07
C LYS A 34 -10.34 -8.91 -10.34
N LYS A 35 -10.71 -9.54 -11.47
CA LYS A 35 -10.07 -9.29 -12.76
C LYS A 35 -10.35 -7.88 -13.28
N GLY A 36 -11.57 -7.38 -13.08
CA GLY A 36 -11.98 -6.02 -13.46
C GLY A 36 -11.19 -4.95 -12.72
N GLU A 37 -10.95 -5.15 -11.42
CA GLU A 37 -10.17 -4.25 -10.57
C GLU A 37 -8.64 -4.45 -10.72
N GLY A 38 -8.18 -5.45 -11.49
CA GLY A 38 -6.75 -5.79 -11.60
C GLY A 38 -6.13 -6.24 -10.27
N GLN A 39 -6.95 -6.79 -9.36
CA GLN A 39 -6.54 -7.16 -8.01
C GLN A 39 -5.72 -8.45 -7.98
N PHE A 40 -4.52 -8.34 -7.45
CA PHE A 40 -3.66 -9.47 -7.12
C PHE A 40 -3.20 -9.32 -5.66
N PHE A 41 -3.82 -10.11 -4.76
CA PHE A 41 -3.39 -10.11 -3.37
C PHE A 41 -1.97 -10.67 -3.27
N THR A 42 -1.13 -9.96 -2.55
CA THR A 42 0.25 -10.39 -2.29
C THR A 42 0.25 -11.52 -1.29
N PRO A 43 0.82 -12.69 -1.62
CA PRO A 43 1.01 -13.75 -0.64
C PRO A 43 1.83 -13.28 0.56
N ARG A 44 1.55 -13.82 1.74
CA ARG A 44 2.20 -13.44 2.98
C ARG A 44 3.74 -13.56 2.93
N GLU A 45 4.25 -14.61 2.31
CA GLU A 45 5.70 -14.83 2.17
C GLU A 45 6.35 -13.73 1.35
N ILE A 46 5.68 -13.28 0.29
CA ILE A 46 6.15 -12.17 -0.56
C ILE A 46 6.06 -10.84 0.19
N SER A 47 4.97 -10.59 0.91
CA SER A 47 4.82 -9.34 1.68
C SER A 47 5.87 -9.25 2.80
N SER A 48 6.12 -10.35 3.49
CA SER A 48 7.18 -10.44 4.50
C SER A 48 8.57 -10.20 3.90
N PHE A 49 8.87 -10.80 2.75
CA PHE A 49 10.12 -10.55 2.04
C PHE A 49 10.27 -9.06 1.68
N MET A 50 9.22 -8.45 1.11
CA MET A 50 9.24 -7.03 0.74
C MET A 50 9.41 -6.10 1.95
N GLY A 51 8.75 -6.38 3.06
CA GLY A 51 8.93 -5.62 4.29
C GLY A 51 10.37 -5.73 4.82
N ASN A 52 10.95 -6.93 4.77
CA ASN A 52 12.27 -7.22 5.32
C ASN A 52 13.45 -6.62 4.53
N ILE A 53 13.27 -6.23 3.27
CA ILE A 53 14.32 -5.56 2.50
C ILE A 53 14.43 -4.06 2.81
N ALA A 54 13.50 -3.49 3.57
CA ALA A 54 13.56 -2.08 3.97
C ALA A 54 14.77 -1.81 4.86
N SER A 55 15.48 -0.74 4.55
CA SER A 55 16.63 -0.27 5.32
C SER A 55 16.20 0.54 6.55
N GLU A 56 17.15 0.84 7.43
CA GLU A 56 16.95 1.69 8.59
C GLU A 56 16.52 3.11 8.18
N PRO A 57 15.45 3.65 8.76
CA PRO A 57 14.98 5.00 8.45
C PRO A 57 15.95 6.07 8.97
N LYS A 58 16.04 7.19 8.25
CA LYS A 58 16.86 8.35 8.65
C LYS A 58 16.26 9.16 9.81
N SER A 59 14.99 8.92 10.13
CA SER A 59 14.24 9.62 11.17
C SER A 59 13.43 8.63 12.00
N LYS A 60 13.18 8.97 13.26
CA LYS A 60 12.25 8.23 14.12
C LYS A 60 10.77 8.53 13.83
N ASN A 61 10.53 9.57 13.04
CA ASN A 61 9.21 9.98 12.60
C ASN A 61 9.15 9.83 11.08
N ILE A 62 8.40 8.88 10.59
CA ILE A 62 8.39 8.50 9.17
C ILE A 62 7.01 8.65 8.53
N THR A 63 7.05 8.85 7.22
CA THR A 63 5.88 8.91 6.35
C THR A 63 5.92 7.76 5.35
N ILE A 64 4.79 7.06 5.21
CA ILE A 64 4.65 5.90 4.32
C ILE A 64 3.50 6.14 3.35
N LEU A 65 3.67 5.75 2.08
CA LEU A 65 2.62 5.68 1.08
C LEU A 65 2.42 4.23 0.62
N ASP A 66 1.16 3.80 0.56
CA ASP A 66 0.73 2.57 -0.11
C ASP A 66 -0.34 2.94 -1.16
N PRO A 67 0.04 3.12 -2.42
CA PRO A 67 -0.83 3.67 -3.46
C PRO A 67 -1.89 2.71 -3.99
N GLY A 68 -1.91 1.47 -3.54
CA GLY A 68 -2.90 0.44 -3.89
C GLY A 68 -2.89 -0.64 -2.84
N CYS A 69 -3.34 -0.28 -1.62
CA CYS A 69 -3.02 -1.01 -0.41
C CYS A 69 -3.74 -2.36 -0.25
N GLY A 70 -4.83 -2.61 -0.98
CA GLY A 70 -5.60 -3.83 -0.76
C GLY A 70 -6.03 -3.95 0.70
N THR A 71 -5.73 -5.07 1.34
CA THR A 71 -5.94 -5.26 2.79
C THR A 71 -4.81 -4.70 3.66
N ALA A 72 -3.91 -3.91 3.09
CA ALA A 72 -2.73 -3.32 3.73
C ALA A 72 -1.68 -4.35 4.22
N ILE A 73 -1.63 -5.53 3.63
CA ILE A 73 -0.67 -6.58 4.03
C ILE A 73 0.79 -6.12 3.83
N LEU A 74 1.09 -5.40 2.73
CA LEU A 74 2.43 -4.86 2.45
C LEU A 74 2.81 -3.78 3.47
N THR A 75 1.91 -2.85 3.73
CA THR A 75 2.06 -1.83 4.77
C THR A 75 2.33 -2.45 6.14
N CYS A 76 1.55 -3.47 6.53
CA CYS A 76 1.74 -4.17 7.80
C CYS A 76 3.12 -4.82 7.88
N SER A 77 3.53 -5.56 6.83
CA SER A 77 4.85 -6.22 6.79
C SER A 77 6.01 -5.23 6.82
N LEU A 78 5.89 -4.10 6.13
CA LEU A 78 6.88 -3.03 6.16
C LEU A 78 7.01 -2.44 7.58
N ILE A 79 5.88 -2.10 8.20
CA ILE A 79 5.87 -1.49 9.54
C ILE A 79 6.39 -2.48 10.59
N GLU A 80 6.05 -3.77 10.50
CA GLU A 80 6.59 -4.83 11.37
C GLU A 80 8.13 -4.86 11.34
N LYS A 81 8.74 -4.63 10.17
CA LYS A 81 10.18 -4.52 10.04
C LYS A 81 10.71 -3.20 10.60
N LEU A 82 10.09 -2.08 10.24
CA LEU A 82 10.60 -0.76 10.58
C LEU A 82 10.59 -0.44 12.08
N ILE A 83 9.69 -1.05 12.87
CA ILE A 83 9.66 -0.85 14.33
C ILE A 83 10.91 -1.41 15.05
N GLU A 84 11.69 -2.27 14.39
CA GLU A 84 12.99 -2.72 14.93
C GLU A 84 13.98 -1.55 15.11
N PHE A 85 13.76 -0.42 14.43
CA PHE A 85 14.61 0.76 14.42
C PHE A 85 14.17 1.88 15.40
N ASN A 86 13.42 1.51 16.45
CA ASN A 86 13.02 2.43 17.54
C ASN A 86 12.28 3.69 17.05
N LEU A 87 11.26 3.51 16.22
CA LEU A 87 10.40 4.59 15.73
C LEU A 87 9.57 5.24 16.85
N GLU A 88 9.31 6.53 16.72
CA GLU A 88 8.43 7.31 17.60
C GLU A 88 7.04 7.53 16.99
N SER A 89 7.00 7.78 15.67
CA SER A 89 5.73 7.96 14.97
C SER A 89 5.79 7.52 13.51
N ILE A 90 4.63 7.07 13.02
CA ILE A 90 4.41 6.66 11.64
C ILE A 90 3.14 7.37 11.14
N GLU A 91 3.24 8.00 9.97
CA GLU A 91 2.10 8.55 9.24
C GLU A 91 1.94 7.82 7.90
N LEU A 92 0.79 7.18 7.71
CA LEU A 92 0.45 6.41 6.52
C LEU A 92 -0.58 7.14 5.66
N THR A 93 -0.30 7.22 4.36
CA THR A 93 -1.30 7.50 3.34
C THR A 93 -1.51 6.24 2.51
N ALA A 94 -2.74 5.76 2.43
CA ALA A 94 -3.09 4.55 1.70
C ALA A 94 -4.26 4.80 0.74
N TYR A 95 -4.17 4.26 -0.47
CA TYR A 95 -5.22 4.36 -1.50
C TYR A 95 -5.82 2.98 -1.79
N GLU A 96 -7.14 2.94 -1.93
CA GLU A 96 -7.87 1.77 -2.40
C GLU A 96 -9.10 2.22 -3.21
N THR A 97 -9.29 1.65 -4.39
CA THR A 97 -10.41 1.99 -5.28
C THR A 97 -11.62 1.09 -5.09
N ASP A 98 -11.41 -0.15 -4.65
CA ASP A 98 -12.50 -1.10 -4.45
C ASP A 98 -13.26 -0.83 -3.14
N TYR A 99 -14.43 -0.23 -3.26
CA TYR A 99 -15.30 0.08 -2.13
C TYR A 99 -15.70 -1.16 -1.31
N LYS A 100 -15.73 -2.37 -1.91
CA LYS A 100 -16.02 -3.61 -1.19
C LYS A 100 -14.88 -4.05 -0.30
N LEU A 101 -13.65 -3.70 -0.69
CA LEU A 101 -12.46 -4.01 0.06
C LEU A 101 -12.22 -3.02 1.21
N PHE A 102 -12.71 -1.80 1.07
CA PHE A 102 -12.44 -0.69 1.97
C PHE A 102 -12.68 -1.02 3.46
N ALA A 103 -13.78 -1.73 3.77
CA ALA A 103 -14.09 -2.12 5.15
C ALA A 103 -13.09 -3.13 5.74
N TYR A 104 -12.52 -4.00 4.92
CA TYR A 104 -11.47 -4.96 5.32
C TYR A 104 -10.13 -4.24 5.54
N THR A 105 -9.80 -3.30 4.66
CA THR A 105 -8.62 -2.44 4.80
C THR A 105 -8.66 -1.65 6.09
N GLU A 106 -9.79 -1.02 6.39
CA GLU A 106 -10.01 -0.26 7.63
C GLU A 106 -9.81 -1.13 8.87
N GLN A 107 -10.34 -2.36 8.88
CA GLN A 107 -10.14 -3.31 9.97
C GLN A 107 -8.67 -3.68 10.15
N SER A 108 -7.94 -3.87 9.04
CA SER A 108 -6.52 -4.15 9.06
C SER A 108 -5.71 -3.00 9.66
N LEU A 109 -5.96 -1.77 9.20
CA LEU A 109 -5.27 -0.57 9.67
C LEU A 109 -5.61 -0.25 11.13
N GLN A 110 -6.83 -0.51 11.58
CA GLN A 110 -7.21 -0.37 12.97
C GLN A 110 -6.48 -1.40 13.86
N ASN A 111 -6.36 -2.65 13.41
CA ASN A 111 -5.57 -3.68 14.11
C ASN A 111 -4.09 -3.28 14.21
N LEU A 112 -3.51 -2.78 13.12
CA LEU A 112 -2.14 -2.26 13.10
C LEU A 112 -1.96 -1.10 14.10
N LYS A 113 -2.94 -0.19 14.18
CA LYS A 113 -2.93 0.94 15.12
C LYS A 113 -2.95 0.48 16.57
N GLU A 114 -3.79 -0.49 16.91
CA GLU A 114 -3.85 -1.08 18.25
C GLU A 114 -2.51 -1.71 18.62
N TRP A 115 -1.94 -2.51 17.71
CA TRP A 115 -0.66 -3.18 17.89
C TRP A 115 0.52 -2.21 18.08
N LEU A 116 0.55 -1.10 17.35
CA LEU A 116 1.56 -0.05 17.50
C LEU A 116 1.39 0.76 18.80
N THR A 117 0.13 0.99 19.21
CA THR A 117 -0.17 1.66 20.48
C THR A 117 0.39 0.88 21.66
N ASP A 118 0.25 -0.45 21.66
CA ASP A 118 0.82 -1.33 22.70
C ASP A 118 2.36 -1.27 22.75
N LYS A 119 3.00 -0.82 21.67
CA LYS A 119 4.45 -0.61 21.57
C LYS A 119 4.89 0.83 21.85
N GLY A 120 3.96 1.71 22.15
CA GLY A 120 4.22 3.13 22.43
C GLY A 120 4.53 3.96 21.19
N ILE A 121 4.25 3.44 19.97
CA ILE A 121 4.50 4.14 18.70
C ILE A 121 3.23 4.88 18.27
N LYS A 122 3.34 6.17 18.00
CA LYS A 122 2.23 6.97 17.49
C LYS A 122 1.96 6.62 16.03
N PHE A 123 0.73 6.21 15.72
CA PHE A 123 0.32 5.88 14.35
C PHE A 123 -0.89 6.69 13.93
N ARG A 124 -0.77 7.37 12.81
CA ARG A 124 -1.87 8.03 12.10
C ARG A 124 -1.94 7.49 10.69
N TYR A 125 -3.15 7.28 10.18
CA TYR A 125 -3.35 6.90 8.79
C TYR A 125 -4.50 7.67 8.17
N THR A 126 -4.38 7.85 6.86
CA THR A 126 -5.44 8.35 5.97
C THR A 126 -5.66 7.29 4.91
N LEU A 127 -6.85 6.67 4.92
CA LEU A 127 -7.29 5.74 3.89
C LEU A 127 -8.18 6.49 2.90
N ILE A 128 -7.79 6.51 1.63
CA ILE A 128 -8.42 7.32 0.58
C ILE A 128 -9.10 6.39 -0.42
N ALA A 129 -10.43 6.55 -0.58
CA ALA A 129 -11.25 5.81 -1.54
C ALA A 129 -11.24 6.52 -2.90
N SER A 130 -10.07 6.54 -3.57
CA SER A 130 -9.88 7.23 -4.85
C SER A 130 -8.79 6.58 -5.69
N ASP A 131 -8.72 6.93 -6.97
CA ASP A 131 -7.63 6.53 -7.85
C ASP A 131 -6.37 7.35 -7.54
N PHE A 132 -5.33 6.66 -7.08
CA PHE A 132 -4.05 7.26 -6.73
C PHE A 132 -3.44 8.09 -7.85
N ILE A 133 -3.50 7.58 -9.09
CA ILE A 133 -2.91 8.28 -10.25
C ILE A 133 -3.67 9.56 -10.56
N GLU A 134 -5.00 9.52 -10.53
CA GLU A 134 -5.80 10.71 -10.81
C GLU A 134 -5.58 11.81 -9.77
N ASP A 135 -5.58 11.45 -8.49
CA ASP A 135 -5.39 12.40 -7.39
C ASP A 135 -3.97 12.98 -7.39
N MET A 136 -2.95 12.12 -7.50
CA MET A 136 -1.57 12.56 -7.39
C MET A 136 -1.07 13.25 -8.66
N ALA A 137 -1.57 12.90 -9.86
CA ALA A 137 -1.19 13.61 -11.09
C ALA A 137 -1.52 15.11 -11.05
N VAL A 138 -2.58 15.47 -10.33
CA VAL A 138 -2.99 16.90 -10.14
C VAL A 138 -2.22 17.55 -8.99
N ALA A 139 -1.85 16.76 -7.98
CA ALA A 139 -1.27 17.27 -6.73
C ALA A 139 0.25 17.05 -6.63
N LEU A 140 0.90 16.52 -7.67
CA LEU A 140 2.27 16.03 -7.65
C LEU A 140 3.28 17.07 -7.11
N GLU A 141 3.24 18.28 -7.62
CA GLU A 141 4.15 19.35 -7.17
C GLU A 141 3.95 19.74 -5.70
N LYS A 142 2.73 19.63 -5.18
CA LYS A 142 2.41 19.93 -3.78
C LYS A 142 2.92 18.86 -2.83
N HIS A 143 2.98 17.61 -3.28
CA HIS A 143 3.37 16.45 -2.48
C HIS A 143 4.75 15.89 -2.82
N LYS A 144 5.54 16.63 -3.60
CA LYS A 144 6.90 16.24 -3.96
C LYS A 144 7.74 15.99 -2.70
N GLU A 145 8.55 14.93 -2.74
CA GLU A 145 9.48 14.57 -1.65
C GLU A 145 8.82 14.47 -0.26
N THR A 146 7.64 13.83 -0.20
CA THR A 146 6.85 13.73 1.03
C THR A 146 7.09 12.44 1.82
N PHE A 147 7.34 11.32 1.12
CA PHE A 147 7.35 10.00 1.76
C PHE A 147 8.77 9.44 1.96
N ASP A 148 8.98 8.85 3.15
CA ASP A 148 10.22 8.12 3.47
C ASP A 148 10.21 6.73 2.83
N TYR A 149 9.03 6.07 2.81
CA TYR A 149 8.84 4.76 2.19
C TYR A 149 7.60 4.76 1.31
N ILE A 150 7.72 4.11 0.16
CA ILE A 150 6.58 3.80 -0.71
C ILE A 150 6.62 2.31 -0.99
N ILE A 151 5.58 1.58 -0.60
CA ILE A 151 5.47 0.14 -0.83
C ILE A 151 4.23 -0.18 -1.64
N SER A 152 4.34 -1.02 -2.68
CA SER A 152 3.16 -1.39 -3.48
C SER A 152 3.35 -2.67 -4.28
N ASN A 153 2.23 -3.34 -4.49
CA ASN A 153 1.99 -4.27 -5.58
C ASN A 153 0.96 -3.62 -6.51
N PRO A 154 1.38 -2.78 -7.47
CA PRO A 154 0.46 -2.03 -8.31
C PRO A 154 -0.35 -2.93 -9.22
N PRO A 155 -1.53 -2.51 -9.69
CA PRO A 155 -2.31 -3.27 -10.67
C PRO A 155 -1.55 -3.43 -12.00
N TYR A 156 -1.84 -4.53 -12.73
CA TYR A 156 -1.15 -4.90 -13.96
C TYR A 156 -2.12 -4.99 -15.13
N PHE A 157 -2.43 -3.85 -15.74
CA PHE A 157 -3.21 -3.80 -16.97
C PHE A 157 -2.78 -2.64 -17.88
N LYS A 158 -3.09 -2.79 -19.17
CA LYS A 158 -2.83 -1.75 -20.17
C LYS A 158 -3.96 -0.74 -20.14
N LEU A 159 -3.60 0.53 -20.25
CA LEU A 159 -4.55 1.63 -20.40
C LEU A 159 -4.82 1.90 -21.89
N SER A 160 -6.03 2.33 -22.22
CA SER A 160 -6.32 2.88 -23.54
C SER A 160 -5.66 4.26 -23.68
N LYS A 161 -5.38 4.66 -24.92
CA LYS A 161 -4.81 6.01 -25.17
C LYS A 161 -5.75 7.15 -24.74
N ASP A 162 -7.04 6.86 -24.66
CA ASP A 162 -8.07 7.83 -24.26
C ASP A 162 -8.30 7.88 -22.75
N ASP A 163 -7.67 7.00 -21.98
CA ASP A 163 -7.77 6.97 -20.52
C ASP A 163 -7.32 8.32 -19.93
N LYS A 164 -8.08 8.81 -18.96
CA LYS A 164 -7.81 10.08 -18.28
C LYS A 164 -6.40 10.14 -17.66
N ARG A 165 -5.96 9.04 -17.06
CA ARG A 165 -4.63 8.91 -16.43
C ARG A 165 -3.50 9.07 -17.45
N VAL A 166 -3.69 8.53 -18.66
CA VAL A 166 -2.72 8.69 -19.77
C VAL A 166 -2.59 10.16 -20.15
N LYS A 167 -3.72 10.87 -20.29
CA LYS A 167 -3.71 12.29 -20.63
C LYS A 167 -3.06 13.14 -19.54
N LEU A 168 -3.29 12.83 -18.28
CA LEU A 168 -2.71 13.54 -17.13
C LEU A 168 -1.18 13.36 -17.06
N LEU A 169 -0.67 12.16 -17.37
CA LEU A 169 0.74 11.80 -17.17
C LEU A 169 1.54 11.66 -18.46
N GLN A 170 1.03 12.12 -19.61
CA GLN A 170 1.69 12.01 -20.93
C GLN A 170 3.11 12.62 -20.98
N ASN A 171 3.41 13.56 -20.10
CA ASN A 171 4.74 14.19 -20.00
C ASN A 171 5.71 13.40 -19.09
N LEU A 172 5.20 12.52 -18.22
CA LEU A 172 6.00 11.73 -17.29
C LEU A 172 6.36 10.36 -17.83
N VAL A 173 5.46 9.74 -18.61
CA VAL A 173 5.65 8.38 -19.12
C VAL A 173 5.54 8.36 -20.64
N LYS A 174 6.58 7.88 -21.32
CA LYS A 174 6.61 7.69 -22.78
C LYS A 174 6.41 6.22 -23.12
N GLY A 175 5.76 5.95 -24.25
CA GLY A 175 5.55 4.59 -24.76
C GLY A 175 4.13 4.07 -24.61
N GLN A 176 3.94 2.74 -24.54
CA GLN A 176 2.61 2.14 -24.42
C GLN A 176 2.08 2.33 -22.99
N PRO A 177 0.88 2.90 -22.81
CA PRO A 177 0.35 3.18 -21.49
C PRO A 177 0.13 1.88 -20.69
N ASN A 178 0.79 1.76 -19.54
CA ASN A 178 0.61 0.71 -18.57
C ASN A 178 0.44 1.33 -17.19
N ILE A 179 -0.59 0.95 -16.47
CA ILE A 179 -0.91 1.48 -15.14
C ILE A 179 0.28 1.36 -14.17
N TYR A 180 0.99 0.24 -14.21
CA TYR A 180 2.19 0.01 -13.41
C TYR A 180 3.26 1.11 -13.59
N SER A 181 3.54 1.49 -14.86
CA SER A 181 4.53 2.53 -15.15
C SER A 181 4.12 3.90 -14.57
N PHE A 182 2.83 4.18 -14.52
CA PHE A 182 2.30 5.41 -13.93
C PHE A 182 2.41 5.38 -12.41
N PHE A 183 2.07 4.26 -11.77
CA PHE A 183 2.29 4.09 -10.33
C PHE A 183 3.75 4.34 -9.97
N MET A 184 4.69 3.75 -10.68
CA MET A 184 6.12 3.93 -10.45
C MET A 184 6.55 5.39 -10.66
N ALA A 185 6.19 5.98 -11.81
CA ALA A 185 6.60 7.34 -12.15
C ALA A 185 6.08 8.38 -11.15
N VAL A 186 4.81 8.27 -10.73
CA VAL A 186 4.24 9.15 -9.71
C VAL A 186 4.91 8.91 -8.36
N SER A 187 5.07 7.66 -7.93
CA SER A 187 5.69 7.32 -6.65
C SER A 187 7.11 7.85 -6.52
N VAL A 188 7.95 7.73 -7.56
CA VAL A 188 9.33 8.27 -7.55
C VAL A 188 9.34 9.79 -7.30
N ASN A 189 8.38 10.53 -7.85
CA ASN A 189 8.31 11.99 -7.62
C ASN A 189 7.81 12.36 -6.22
N LEU A 190 7.12 11.45 -5.53
CA LEU A 190 6.63 11.66 -4.16
C LEU A 190 7.63 11.22 -3.10
N LEU A 191 8.65 10.47 -3.49
CA LEU A 191 9.66 9.91 -2.60
C LEU A 191 10.67 11.00 -2.21
N LYS A 192 11.06 11.05 -0.93
CA LYS A 192 12.17 11.90 -0.46
C LYS A 192 13.49 11.44 -1.09
N ALA A 193 14.49 12.31 -1.11
CA ALA A 193 15.80 12.02 -1.71
C ALA A 193 16.47 10.75 -1.12
N ASP A 194 16.31 10.51 0.20
CA ASP A 194 16.83 9.33 0.89
C ASP A 194 15.73 8.28 1.16
N GLY A 195 14.59 8.38 0.51
CA GLY A 195 13.46 7.47 0.67
C GLY A 195 13.62 6.18 -0.12
N GLU A 196 12.84 5.18 0.23
CA GLU A 196 12.87 3.86 -0.42
C GLU A 196 11.57 3.53 -1.14
N LEU A 197 11.70 3.05 -2.39
CA LEU A 197 10.61 2.54 -3.22
C LEU A 197 10.68 1.01 -3.28
N ILE A 198 9.68 0.34 -2.72
CA ILE A 198 9.61 -1.13 -2.64
C ILE A 198 8.41 -1.60 -3.45
N PHE A 199 8.66 -2.05 -4.68
CA PHE A 199 7.62 -2.44 -5.63
C PHE A 199 7.76 -3.88 -6.10
N ILE A 200 6.62 -4.59 -6.25
CA ILE A 200 6.57 -5.83 -7.03
C ILE A 200 6.51 -5.47 -8.51
N THR A 201 7.35 -6.10 -9.32
CA THR A 201 7.34 -5.94 -10.78
C THR A 201 7.48 -7.27 -11.48
N PHE A 202 6.93 -7.39 -12.68
CA PHE A 202 7.18 -8.54 -13.54
C PHE A 202 8.48 -8.36 -14.33
N LEU A 203 9.28 -9.41 -14.42
CA LEU A 203 10.56 -9.41 -15.12
C LEU A 203 10.45 -9.00 -16.61
N SER A 204 9.29 -9.23 -17.23
CA SER A 204 9.01 -8.85 -18.62
C SER A 204 8.74 -7.35 -18.83
N MET A 205 8.78 -6.53 -17.77
CA MET A 205 8.54 -5.08 -17.80
C MET A 205 9.82 -4.25 -17.64
N LEU A 206 10.93 -4.91 -17.41
CA LEU A 206 12.27 -4.33 -17.41
C LEU A 206 12.91 -4.50 -18.79
#